data_9a69e03444784e2c1afb2107a990f0ef
#
_entry.id   9a69e03444784e2c1afb2107a990f0ef
#
_cell.length_a   1.000
_cell.length_b   1.000
_cell.length_c   1.000
_cell.angle_alpha   90.00
_cell.angle_beta   90.00
_cell.angle_gamma   90.00
#
_symmetry.space_group_name_H-M   'P 1'
#
loop_
_entity.id
_entity.type
_entity.pdbx_description
1 polymer ?
#
loop_
_entity_poly.entity_id
_entity_poly.type
_entity_poly.pdbx_seq_one_letter_code
_entity_poly.pdbx_strand_id
1 'polypeptide(L)'
;MSSAAKCAKSRSRPTPSAPHCAGRAPPTPSLGSAPATPHLQLVRGAGASKRGFFLRAETMHGFFSYLEDVGIDGGYHERSHGESFLDIVMKRSRIRGLWLVDEPESALSVSGCLALIGQLRDLIAGGSQVLLSTHSPILAALPGADLYELDETGLRACRFNDLDLVRTWRSFLDQPARFLRRLK
;
A
#
# COMPACT_ATOMS: atom_id res chain seq x y z
N MET A 1 -2.77 4.41 -19.06
CA MET A 1 -3.77 3.62 -18.31
C MET A 1 -3.06 3.04 -17.11
N SER A 2 -3.28 3.64 -15.97
CA SER A 2 -2.53 3.31 -14.73
C SER A 2 -3.42 2.44 -13.86
N SER A 3 -3.09 1.16 -13.75
CA SER A 3 -3.74 0.22 -12.82
C SER A 3 -2.95 0.20 -11.53
N ALA A 4 -3.48 0.80 -10.48
CA ALA A 4 -2.88 0.78 -9.15
C ALA A 4 -3.45 -0.37 -8.34
N ALA A 5 -2.61 -1.30 -7.90
CA ALA A 5 -3.01 -2.32 -6.93
C ALA A 5 -3.12 -1.67 -5.54
N LYS A 6 -4.30 -1.73 -4.93
CA LYS A 6 -4.53 -1.23 -3.57
C LYS A 6 -4.67 -2.41 -2.63
N CYS A 7 -3.81 -2.45 -1.63
CA CYS A 7 -3.81 -3.47 -0.58
C CYS A 7 -4.51 -2.93 0.67
N ALA A 8 -5.54 -3.61 1.13
CA ALA A 8 -6.27 -3.21 2.32
C ALA A 8 -6.48 -4.39 3.27
N LYS A 9 -6.06 -4.23 4.50
CA LYS A 9 -6.59 -4.85 5.71
C LYS A 9 -6.13 -6.26 6.06
N SER A 10 -5.19 -6.39 7.00
CA SER A 10 -5.12 -7.57 7.84
C SER A 10 -5.60 -7.24 9.26
N ARG A 11 -6.60 -7.99 9.73
CA ARG A 11 -6.95 -8.08 11.15
C ARG A 11 -6.42 -9.42 11.64
N SER A 12 -5.64 -9.43 12.71
CA SER A 12 -5.39 -10.64 13.48
C SER A 12 -6.73 -11.12 14.07
N ARG A 13 -7.28 -12.22 13.53
CA ARG A 13 -8.38 -12.95 14.15
C ARG A 13 -7.82 -14.12 14.93
N PRO A 14 -8.33 -14.39 16.15
CA PRO A 14 -8.17 -15.71 16.77
C PRO A 14 -8.97 -16.72 15.92
N THR A 15 -8.37 -17.86 15.68
CA THR A 15 -9.00 -18.99 14.97
C THR A 15 -10.16 -19.55 15.78
N PRO A 16 -11.38 -19.58 15.26
CA PRO A 16 -12.36 -20.58 15.63
C PRO A 16 -12.53 -21.57 14.47
N SER A 17 -12.66 -22.84 14.84
CA SER A 17 -13.03 -23.97 14.01
C SER A 17 -14.23 -23.66 13.13
N ALA A 18 -14.14 -24.09 11.85
CA ALA A 18 -15.17 -23.90 10.85
C ALA A 18 -16.53 -24.54 11.22
N PRO A 19 -17.62 -23.90 10.78
CA PRO A 19 -18.57 -24.62 9.94
C PRO A 19 -18.79 -23.92 8.59
N HIS A 20 -19.03 -24.74 7.58
CA HIS A 20 -19.49 -24.33 6.27
C HIS A 20 -20.67 -23.37 6.36
N CYS A 21 -20.52 -22.17 5.82
CA CYS A 21 -21.64 -21.33 5.43
C CYS A 21 -21.34 -20.75 4.05
N ALA A 22 -22.12 -21.19 3.08
CA ALA A 22 -22.31 -20.49 1.82
C ALA A 22 -22.83 -19.08 2.15
N GLY A 23 -21.97 -18.09 2.11
CA GLY A 23 -22.25 -16.70 2.43
C GLY A 23 -22.16 -15.83 1.18
N ARG A 24 -23.32 -15.36 0.77
CA ARG A 24 -23.65 -14.30 -0.16
C ARG A 24 -22.54 -13.24 -0.21
N ALA A 25 -22.02 -12.97 -1.41
CA ALA A 25 -21.11 -11.86 -1.66
C ALA A 25 -21.71 -10.54 -1.13
N PRO A 26 -20.92 -9.66 -0.50
CA PRO A 26 -21.42 -8.35 -0.12
C PRO A 26 -21.88 -7.59 -1.37
N PRO A 27 -22.94 -6.77 -1.27
CA PRO A 27 -23.42 -6.01 -2.40
C PRO A 27 -22.31 -5.07 -2.89
N THR A 28 -21.99 -5.17 -4.16
CA THR A 28 -21.15 -4.19 -4.85
C THR A 28 -21.86 -2.84 -4.81
N PRO A 29 -21.24 -1.78 -4.28
CA PRO A 29 -21.79 -0.45 -4.44
C PRO A 29 -21.74 -0.10 -5.92
N SER A 30 -22.89 0.11 -6.54
CA SER A 30 -23.00 0.67 -7.88
C SER A 30 -22.55 2.14 -7.81
N LEU A 31 -21.32 2.40 -8.20
CA LEU A 31 -20.84 3.75 -8.42
C LEU A 31 -21.40 4.23 -9.77
N GLY A 32 -22.46 5.02 -9.70
CA GLY A 32 -22.91 5.83 -10.83
C GLY A 32 -21.77 6.76 -11.28
N SER A 33 -21.70 7.04 -12.57
CA SER A 33 -20.72 7.91 -13.22
C SER A 33 -20.91 9.37 -12.83
N ALA A 34 -20.54 9.73 -11.59
CA ALA A 34 -20.38 11.10 -11.17
C ALA A 34 -18.90 11.41 -11.03
N PRO A 35 -18.42 12.61 -11.41
CA PRO A 35 -17.04 12.99 -11.13
C PRO A 35 -16.79 12.83 -9.64
N ALA A 36 -15.66 12.22 -9.28
CA ALA A 36 -15.27 11.93 -7.92
C ALA A 36 -15.17 13.22 -7.09
N THR A 37 -16.30 13.74 -6.68
CA THR A 37 -16.39 14.74 -5.62
C THR A 37 -16.17 14.04 -4.29
N PRO A 38 -15.40 14.62 -3.38
CA PRO A 38 -14.74 13.90 -2.29
C PRO A 38 -15.70 13.66 -1.13
N HIS A 39 -16.54 12.65 -1.24
CA HIS A 39 -17.29 12.18 -0.08
C HIS A 39 -16.77 10.81 0.38
N LEU A 40 -15.48 10.80 0.77
CA LEU A 40 -14.91 9.66 1.44
C LEU A 40 -15.37 9.69 2.91
N GLN A 41 -16.35 8.85 3.24
CA GLN A 41 -16.78 8.68 4.63
C GLN A 41 -15.89 7.65 5.31
N LEU A 42 -15.09 8.10 6.27
CA LEU A 42 -14.30 7.22 7.12
C LEU A 42 -15.19 6.64 8.22
N VAL A 43 -15.59 5.39 8.09
CA VAL A 43 -16.31 4.66 9.13
C VAL A 43 -15.31 3.92 10.01
N ARG A 44 -15.24 4.31 11.29
CA ARG A 44 -14.36 3.68 12.27
C ARG A 44 -15.13 2.63 13.06
N GLY A 45 -14.52 1.45 13.23
CA GLY A 45 -15.05 0.42 14.14
C GLY A 45 -14.93 0.84 15.62
N ALA A 46 -15.73 0.21 16.46
CA ALA A 46 -15.65 0.43 17.91
C ALA A 46 -14.22 0.14 18.42
N GLY A 47 -13.68 1.06 19.21
CA GLY A 47 -12.31 0.95 19.75
C GLY A 47 -11.19 1.28 18.74
N ALA A 48 -11.50 1.71 17.53
CA ALA A 48 -10.48 2.08 16.56
C ALA A 48 -9.70 3.33 17.03
N SER A 49 -8.37 3.27 16.92
CA SER A 49 -7.51 4.41 17.22
C SER A 49 -7.85 5.60 16.33
N LYS A 50 -7.86 6.80 16.91
CA LYS A 50 -7.96 8.06 16.15
C LYS A 50 -6.62 8.50 15.57
N ARG A 51 -5.53 7.80 15.92
CA ARG A 51 -4.19 8.07 15.42
C ARG A 51 -3.99 7.39 14.08
N GLY A 52 -3.10 7.95 13.29
CA GLY A 52 -2.69 7.39 12.01
C GLY A 52 -1.46 8.11 11.47
N PHE A 53 -0.95 7.58 10.39
CA PHE A 53 0.15 8.17 9.68
C PHE A 53 -0.08 8.08 8.17
N PHE A 54 0.14 9.17 7.46
CA PHE A 54 0.11 9.21 6.01
C PHE A 54 1.53 9.36 5.48
N LEU A 55 1.89 8.49 4.58
CA LEU A 55 3.21 8.42 3.97
C LEU A 55 3.05 8.39 2.46
N ARG A 56 3.55 9.42 1.79
CA ARG A 56 3.59 9.52 0.34
C ARG A 56 5.03 9.82 -0.09
N ALA A 57 5.58 8.98 -0.94
CA ALA A 57 6.99 9.09 -1.31
C ALA A 57 7.34 10.44 -1.97
N GLU A 58 6.48 10.94 -2.85
CA GLU A 58 6.69 12.23 -3.52
C GLU A 58 6.80 13.43 -2.56
N THR A 59 6.11 13.39 -1.41
CA THR A 59 6.11 14.49 -0.44
C THR A 59 7.21 14.38 0.60
N MET A 60 7.94 13.27 0.62
CA MET A 60 8.95 13.01 1.64
C MET A 60 10.13 13.98 1.59
N HIS A 61 10.54 14.41 0.38
CA HIS A 61 11.63 15.38 0.25
C HIS A 61 11.30 16.69 0.98
N GLY A 62 10.12 17.25 0.74
CA GLY A 62 9.67 18.45 1.46
C GLY A 62 9.49 18.22 2.97
N PHE A 63 9.12 17.02 3.37
CA PHE A 63 9.01 16.66 4.78
C PHE A 63 10.39 16.58 5.46
N PHE A 64 11.41 16.07 4.80
CA PHE A 64 12.79 16.07 5.32
C PHE A 64 13.33 17.49 5.50
N SER A 65 13.16 18.34 4.48
CA SER A 65 13.55 19.76 4.57
C SER A 65 12.84 20.46 5.76
N TYR A 66 11.55 20.21 5.94
CA TYR A 66 10.81 20.76 7.08
C TYR A 66 11.36 20.26 8.43
N LEU A 67 11.72 18.98 8.54
CA LEU A 67 12.28 18.44 9.79
C LEU A 67 13.62 19.08 10.16
N GLU A 68 14.45 19.37 9.17
CA GLU A 68 15.72 20.10 9.37
C GLU A 68 15.49 21.55 9.76
N ASP A 69 14.57 22.25 9.10
CA ASP A 69 14.21 23.65 9.41
C ASP A 69 13.71 23.82 10.84
N VAL A 70 13.02 22.82 11.39
CA VAL A 70 12.56 22.83 12.80
C VAL A 70 13.58 22.25 13.78
N GLY A 71 14.82 22.02 13.34
CA GLY A 71 15.92 21.57 14.22
C GLY A 71 15.85 20.09 14.61
N ILE A 72 15.05 19.29 13.92
CA ILE A 72 15.04 17.85 14.08
C ILE A 72 16.07 17.27 13.09
N ASP A 73 17.34 17.45 13.42
CA ASP A 73 18.44 16.90 12.62
C ASP A 73 18.44 15.38 12.72
N GLY A 74 18.07 14.72 11.63
CA GLY A 74 18.15 13.26 11.49
C GLY A 74 19.19 12.83 10.47
N GLY A 75 19.98 13.77 9.91
CA GLY A 75 20.95 13.50 8.84
C GLY A 75 20.28 12.91 7.59
N TYR A 76 19.03 13.31 7.31
CA TYR A 76 18.23 12.71 6.25
C TYR A 76 18.76 13.01 4.85
N HIS A 77 19.43 14.16 4.64
CA HIS A 77 20.05 14.50 3.37
C HIS A 77 21.40 13.82 3.13
N GLU A 78 22.04 13.33 4.18
CA GLU A 78 23.31 12.58 4.07
C GLU A 78 23.08 11.11 3.69
N ARG A 79 21.83 10.63 3.80
CA ARG A 79 21.44 9.25 3.49
C ARG A 79 20.72 9.17 2.15
N SER A 80 20.65 7.97 1.56
CA SER A 80 19.81 7.77 0.39
C SER A 80 18.32 8.01 0.74
N HIS A 81 17.53 8.52 -0.21
CA HIS A 81 16.10 8.78 -0.02
C HIS A 81 15.36 7.53 0.50
N GLY A 82 15.75 6.35 0.03
CA GLY A 82 15.15 5.09 0.46
C GLY A 82 15.47 4.73 1.91
N GLU A 83 16.69 4.97 2.37
CA GLU A 83 17.08 4.74 3.78
C GLU A 83 16.36 5.69 4.71
N SER A 84 16.27 6.96 4.34
CA SER A 84 15.54 7.97 5.12
C SER A 84 14.05 7.66 5.19
N PHE A 85 13.46 7.14 4.11
CA PHE A 85 12.07 6.67 4.07
C PHE A 85 11.83 5.52 5.06
N LEU A 86 12.65 4.48 5.02
CA LEU A 86 12.54 3.32 5.91
C LEU A 86 12.78 3.70 7.38
N ASP A 87 13.71 4.62 7.64
CA ASP A 87 14.01 5.13 8.99
C ASP A 87 12.79 5.85 9.60
N ILE A 88 12.07 6.66 8.80
CA ILE A 88 10.82 7.29 9.26
C ILE A 88 9.75 6.26 9.59
N VAL A 89 9.54 5.26 8.73
CA VAL A 89 8.58 4.19 9.02
C VAL A 89 8.94 3.52 10.33
N MET A 90 10.20 3.21 10.55
CA MET A 90 10.70 2.58 11.78
C MET A 90 10.51 3.49 13.00
N LYS A 91 10.91 4.77 12.93
CA LYS A 91 10.75 5.73 14.02
C LYS A 91 9.29 5.97 14.40
N ARG A 92 8.39 5.91 13.42
CA ARG A 92 6.94 6.10 13.61
C ARG A 92 6.18 4.82 13.90
N SER A 93 6.81 3.64 13.84
CA SER A 93 6.18 2.33 14.05
C SER A 93 5.45 2.17 15.38
N ARG A 94 5.78 3.00 16.37
CA ARG A 94 5.08 3.06 17.67
C ARG A 94 3.68 3.69 17.59
N ILE A 95 3.35 4.37 16.47
CA ILE A 95 2.02 4.94 16.24
C ILE A 95 1.09 3.82 15.80
N ARG A 96 0.27 3.33 16.73
CA ARG A 96 -0.77 2.35 16.41
C ARG A 96 -1.99 3.05 15.84
N GLY A 97 -2.52 2.53 14.75
CA GLY A 97 -3.70 3.09 14.11
C GLY A 97 -3.75 2.84 12.62
N LEU A 98 -4.28 3.79 11.85
CA LEU A 98 -4.39 3.69 10.40
C LEU A 98 -3.15 4.28 9.72
N TRP A 99 -2.48 3.45 8.95
CA TRP A 99 -1.37 3.86 8.09
C TRP A 99 -1.84 3.90 6.64
N LEU A 100 -1.70 5.05 6.02
CA LEU A 100 -1.94 5.24 4.59
C LEU A 100 -0.57 5.39 3.93
N VAL A 101 -0.24 4.47 3.04
CA VAL A 101 1.06 4.45 2.35
C VAL A 101 0.81 4.52 0.86
N ASP A 102 1.29 5.57 0.23
CA ASP A 102 1.01 5.87 -1.17
C ASP A 102 2.30 5.83 -2.00
N GLU A 103 2.35 4.88 -2.93
CA GLU A 103 3.43 4.63 -3.89
C GLU A 103 4.85 4.69 -3.30
N PRO A 104 5.13 3.95 -2.20
CA PRO A 104 6.43 4.02 -1.54
C PRO A 104 7.58 3.53 -2.43
N GLU A 105 7.31 2.71 -3.43
CA GLU A 105 8.31 2.22 -4.40
C GLU A 105 8.98 3.34 -5.21
N SER A 106 8.37 4.50 -5.33
CA SER A 106 8.99 5.63 -6.04
C SER A 106 10.24 6.17 -5.32
N ALA A 107 10.38 5.91 -4.02
CA ALA A 107 11.55 6.25 -3.23
C ALA A 107 12.43 5.04 -2.88
N LEU A 108 12.03 3.81 -3.24
CA LEU A 108 12.66 2.59 -2.76
C LEU A 108 13.25 1.73 -3.89
N SER A 109 14.41 1.16 -3.63
CA SER A 109 14.95 0.05 -4.42
C SER A 109 14.15 -1.24 -4.17
N VAL A 110 14.43 -2.28 -4.95
CA VAL A 110 13.86 -3.64 -4.74
C VAL A 110 14.10 -4.12 -3.31
N SER A 111 15.34 -3.98 -2.81
CA SER A 111 15.69 -4.34 -1.43
C SER A 111 14.97 -3.46 -0.40
N GLY A 112 14.79 -2.17 -0.69
CA GLY A 112 14.01 -1.25 0.13
C GLY A 112 12.52 -1.66 0.21
N CYS A 113 11.92 -2.07 -0.90
CA CYS A 113 10.56 -2.60 -0.91
C CYS A 113 10.42 -3.87 -0.05
N LEU A 114 11.39 -4.79 -0.11
CA LEU A 114 11.40 -5.97 0.75
C LEU A 114 11.56 -5.63 2.22
N ALA A 115 12.43 -4.67 2.55
CA ALA A 115 12.57 -4.18 3.92
C ALA A 115 11.28 -3.53 4.43
N LEU A 116 10.60 -2.73 3.59
CA LEU A 116 9.31 -2.13 3.92
C LEU A 116 8.25 -3.18 4.21
N ILE A 117 8.19 -4.29 3.45
CA ILE A 117 7.26 -5.40 3.75
C ILE A 117 7.47 -5.91 5.17
N GLY A 118 8.73 -6.09 5.60
CA GLY A 118 9.05 -6.49 6.98
C GLY A 118 8.47 -5.50 8.00
N GLN A 119 8.73 -4.22 7.83
CA GLN A 119 8.23 -3.16 8.72
C GLN A 119 6.69 -3.07 8.75
N LEU A 120 6.03 -3.20 7.58
CA LEU A 120 4.56 -3.20 7.51
C LEU A 120 3.95 -4.42 8.21
N ARG A 121 4.59 -5.58 8.11
CA ARG A 121 4.15 -6.78 8.87
C ARG A 121 4.24 -6.55 10.37
N ASP A 122 5.31 -5.95 10.86
CA ASP A 122 5.48 -5.63 12.27
C ASP A 122 4.43 -4.60 12.76
N LEU A 123 4.13 -3.58 11.94
CA LEU A 123 3.05 -2.63 12.20
C LEU A 123 1.69 -3.32 12.33
N ILE A 124 1.40 -4.24 11.42
CA ILE A 124 0.15 -5.01 11.40
C ILE A 124 0.08 -5.94 12.61
N ALA A 125 1.16 -6.66 12.91
CA ALA A 125 1.26 -7.51 14.10
C ALA A 125 1.09 -6.70 15.39
N GLY A 126 1.55 -5.44 15.40
CA GLY A 126 1.35 -4.48 16.49
C GLY A 126 -0.08 -3.92 16.61
N GLY A 127 -1.02 -4.36 15.76
CA GLY A 127 -2.44 -3.96 15.78
C GLY A 127 -2.76 -2.71 14.94
N SER A 128 -1.85 -2.27 14.08
CA SER A 128 -2.14 -1.21 13.10
C SER A 128 -2.89 -1.77 11.89
N GLN A 129 -3.64 -0.90 11.22
CA GLN A 129 -4.22 -1.16 9.91
C GLN A 129 -3.39 -0.42 8.86
N VAL A 130 -3.01 -1.12 7.79
CA VAL A 130 -2.29 -0.52 6.67
C VAL A 130 -3.18 -0.50 5.45
N LEU A 131 -3.25 0.63 4.77
CA LEU A 131 -3.81 0.79 3.44
C LEU A 131 -2.68 1.26 2.53
N LEU A 132 -2.28 0.39 1.61
CA LEU A 132 -1.16 0.61 0.70
C LEU A 132 -1.65 0.76 -0.73
N SER A 133 -1.23 1.83 -1.40
CA SER A 133 -1.35 2.02 -2.84
C SER A 133 0.02 1.78 -3.47
N THR A 134 0.10 0.94 -4.49
CA THR A 134 1.38 0.57 -5.09
C THR A 134 1.27 0.10 -6.54
N HIS A 135 2.31 0.38 -7.32
CA HIS A 135 2.56 -0.19 -8.66
C HIS A 135 3.70 -1.22 -8.62
N SER A 136 4.17 -1.60 -7.43
CA SER A 136 5.22 -2.61 -7.27
C SER A 136 4.63 -4.00 -7.07
N PRO A 137 4.97 -4.99 -7.91
CA PRO A 137 4.55 -6.37 -7.67
C PRO A 137 5.14 -6.94 -6.38
N ILE A 138 6.26 -6.38 -5.91
CA ILE A 138 6.91 -6.79 -4.65
C ILE A 138 6.02 -6.39 -3.48
N LEU A 139 5.59 -5.12 -3.42
CA LEU A 139 4.74 -4.62 -2.35
C LEU A 139 3.33 -5.21 -2.38
N ALA A 140 2.80 -5.47 -3.58
CA ALA A 140 1.53 -6.18 -3.75
C ALA A 140 1.57 -7.62 -3.20
N ALA A 141 2.77 -8.20 -3.03
CA ALA A 141 2.96 -9.53 -2.45
C ALA A 141 2.95 -9.53 -0.90
N LEU A 142 2.55 -8.44 -0.25
CA LEU A 142 2.48 -8.36 1.22
C LEU A 142 1.63 -9.50 1.78
N PRO A 143 2.20 -10.38 2.63
CA PRO A 143 1.50 -11.55 3.14
C PRO A 143 0.26 -11.20 3.97
N GLY A 144 -0.85 -11.89 3.67
CA GLY A 144 -2.12 -11.69 4.40
C GLY A 144 -2.88 -10.41 4.04
N ALA A 145 -2.47 -9.72 2.98
CA ALA A 145 -3.16 -8.55 2.49
C ALA A 145 -4.38 -8.92 1.63
N ASP A 146 -5.47 -8.18 1.80
CA ASP A 146 -6.58 -8.18 0.86
C ASP A 146 -6.20 -7.29 -0.33
N LEU A 147 -6.22 -7.84 -1.54
CA LEU A 147 -5.80 -7.15 -2.75
C LEU A 147 -7.00 -6.64 -3.54
N TYR A 148 -6.90 -5.41 -3.98
CA TYR A 148 -7.90 -4.77 -4.83
C TYR A 148 -7.22 -4.11 -6.02
N GLU A 149 -7.80 -4.28 -7.18
CA GLU A 149 -7.42 -3.59 -8.39
C GLU A 149 -8.42 -2.46 -8.65
N LEU A 150 -7.90 -1.28 -8.95
CA LEU A 150 -8.72 -0.11 -9.30
C LEU A 150 -8.59 0.15 -10.78
N ASP A 151 -9.69 0.05 -11.50
CA ASP A 151 -9.80 0.38 -12.93
C ASP A 151 -10.95 1.35 -13.20
N GLU A 152 -11.28 1.57 -14.46
CA GLU A 152 -12.38 2.46 -14.88
C GLU A 152 -13.75 1.98 -14.41
N THR A 153 -13.89 0.69 -14.08
CA THR A 153 -15.13 0.07 -13.57
C THR A 153 -15.24 0.14 -12.07
N GLY A 154 -14.19 0.51 -11.38
CA GLY A 154 -14.14 0.66 -9.92
C GLY A 154 -13.14 -0.25 -9.23
N LEU A 155 -13.42 -0.57 -7.97
CA LEU A 155 -12.55 -1.35 -7.10
C LEU A 155 -12.97 -2.83 -7.11
N ARG A 156 -12.08 -3.71 -7.56
CA ARG A 156 -12.30 -5.14 -7.70
C ARG A 156 -11.34 -5.95 -6.82
N ALA A 157 -11.87 -6.83 -5.98
CA ALA A 157 -11.04 -7.76 -5.22
C ALA A 157 -10.35 -8.78 -6.15
N CYS A 158 -9.05 -8.99 -5.97
CA CYS A 158 -8.23 -9.85 -6.82
C CYS A 158 -7.32 -10.75 -5.99
N ARG A 159 -6.87 -11.86 -6.60
CA ARG A 159 -5.74 -12.62 -6.09
C ARG A 159 -4.44 -12.05 -6.68
N PHE A 160 -3.33 -12.25 -5.99
CA PHE A 160 -2.02 -11.75 -6.42
C PHE A 160 -1.68 -12.13 -7.88
N ASN A 161 -1.92 -13.38 -8.26
CA ASN A 161 -1.62 -13.85 -9.61
C ASN A 161 -2.56 -13.32 -10.69
N ASP A 162 -3.71 -12.78 -10.30
CA ASP A 162 -4.74 -12.27 -11.19
C ASP A 162 -4.61 -10.75 -11.42
N LEU A 163 -3.78 -10.07 -10.63
CA LEU A 163 -3.49 -8.65 -10.82
C LEU A 163 -2.87 -8.38 -12.18
N ASP A 164 -3.41 -7.43 -12.93
CA ASP A 164 -2.86 -7.02 -14.24
C ASP A 164 -1.42 -6.55 -14.13
N LEU A 165 -1.08 -5.86 -13.03
CA LEU A 165 0.28 -5.49 -12.67
C LEU A 165 1.21 -6.70 -12.69
N VAL A 166 0.86 -7.78 -11.97
CA VAL A 166 1.70 -8.98 -11.82
C VAL A 166 1.80 -9.74 -13.14
N ARG A 167 0.70 -9.86 -13.87
CA ARG A 167 0.65 -10.52 -15.17
C ARG A 167 1.51 -9.80 -16.21
N THR A 168 1.43 -8.47 -16.23
CA THR A 168 2.23 -7.62 -17.13
C THR A 168 3.70 -7.75 -16.83
N TRP A 169 4.11 -7.66 -15.56
CA TRP A 169 5.50 -7.82 -15.16
C TRP A 169 6.07 -9.19 -15.53
N ARG A 170 5.33 -10.27 -15.25
CA ARG A 170 5.74 -11.63 -15.65
C ARG A 170 5.93 -11.75 -17.16
N SER A 171 4.94 -11.28 -17.92
CA SER A 171 4.99 -11.33 -19.38
C SER A 171 6.15 -10.51 -19.95
N PHE A 172 6.45 -9.35 -19.35
CA PHE A 172 7.58 -8.52 -19.76
C PHE A 172 8.92 -9.20 -19.45
N LEU A 173 9.10 -9.73 -18.23
CA LEU A 173 10.34 -10.38 -17.82
C LEU A 173 10.61 -11.67 -18.60
N ASP A 174 9.57 -12.40 -18.97
CA ASP A 174 9.67 -13.61 -19.80
C ASP A 174 10.07 -13.27 -21.23
N GLN A 175 9.49 -12.23 -21.84
CA GLN A 175 9.72 -11.84 -23.23
C GLN A 175 9.87 -10.32 -23.44
N PRO A 176 10.93 -9.67 -22.96
CA PRO A 176 11.08 -8.21 -23.07
C PRO A 176 11.04 -7.69 -24.51
N ALA A 177 11.67 -8.43 -25.43
CA ALA A 177 11.71 -8.05 -26.84
C ALA A 177 10.33 -7.92 -27.50
N ARG A 178 9.32 -8.63 -27.01
CA ARG A 178 7.94 -8.54 -27.50
C ARG A 178 7.32 -7.18 -27.22
N PHE A 179 7.61 -6.62 -26.06
CA PHE A 179 7.11 -5.29 -25.65
C PHE A 179 7.87 -4.18 -26.36
N LEU A 180 9.21 -4.28 -26.38
CA LEU A 180 10.10 -3.24 -26.91
C LEU A 180 9.96 -3.05 -28.43
N ARG A 181 9.62 -4.10 -29.21
CA ARG A 181 9.39 -3.97 -30.65
C ARG A 181 8.26 -3.01 -31.04
N ARG A 182 7.35 -2.71 -30.14
CA ARG A 182 6.21 -1.81 -30.38
C ARG A 182 6.48 -0.35 -29.97
N LEU A 183 7.62 -0.09 -29.34
CA LEU A 183 8.07 1.25 -28.98
C LEU A 183 8.87 1.80 -30.16
N LYS A 184 8.18 2.45 -31.11
CA LYS A 184 8.78 3.21 -32.22
C LYS A 184 8.59 4.68 -31.97
#